data_a459c5feaddab8c6d9d2ef935d483b12
#
_entry.id   a459c5feaddab8c6d9d2ef935d483b12
#
_cell.length_a   1.000
_cell.length_b   1.000
_cell.length_c   1.000
_cell.angle_alpha   90.00
_cell.angle_beta   90.00
_cell.angle_gamma   90.00
#
_symmetry.space_group_name_H-M   'P 1'
#
loop_
_entity.id
_entity.type
_entity.pdbx_description
1 polymer ?
#
loop_
_entity_poly.entity_id
_entity_poly.type
_entity_poly.pdbx_seq_one_letter_code
_entity_poly.pdbx_strand_id
1 'polypeptide(L)' 'MEKVDWHKNDIDDDTVITDSYKTTQNVRRYFKSKFGEQFKFDRDFMQWMKSSVGLTMGDAYQEWIRRQDSK' A
#
# COMPACT_ATOMS: atom_id res chain seq x y z
N MET A 1 -18.82 -2.94 11.57
CA MET A 1 -17.80 -2.30 10.76
C MET A 1 -16.75 -3.32 10.34
N GLU A 2 -16.54 -3.43 9.06
CA GLU A 2 -15.60 -4.41 8.57
C GLU A 2 -14.19 -3.88 8.65
N LYS A 3 -13.30 -4.68 9.23
CA LYS A 3 -11.88 -4.38 9.21
C LYS A 3 -11.23 -5.15 8.08
N VAL A 4 -10.30 -4.49 7.39
CA VAL A 4 -9.52 -5.16 6.35
C VAL A 4 -8.62 -6.19 7.03
N ASP A 5 -8.69 -7.42 6.55
CA ASP A 5 -7.75 -8.45 6.96
C ASP A 5 -6.57 -8.42 5.99
N TRP A 6 -5.48 -7.81 6.40
CA TRP A 6 -4.33 -7.59 5.54
C TRP A 6 -3.64 -8.88 5.11
N HIS A 7 -3.95 -9.99 5.76
CA HIS A 7 -3.40 -11.30 5.41
C HIS A 7 -4.29 -12.09 4.46
N LYS A 8 -5.61 -11.86 4.49
CA LYS A 8 -6.57 -12.68 3.76
C LYS A 8 -7.34 -11.94 2.68
N ASN A 9 -7.66 -10.67 2.92
CA ASN A 9 -8.46 -9.90 1.97
C ASN A 9 -7.65 -9.60 0.72
N ASP A 10 -8.33 -9.64 -0.42
CA ASP A 10 -7.71 -9.15 -1.66
C ASP A 10 -7.54 -7.64 -1.54
N ILE A 11 -6.39 -7.17 -1.98
CA ILE A 11 -6.06 -5.75 -1.94
C ILE A 11 -6.27 -5.17 -3.33
N ASP A 12 -7.01 -4.07 -3.40
CA ASP A 12 -7.25 -3.35 -4.66
C ASP A 12 -7.14 -1.85 -4.43
N ASP A 13 -7.39 -1.07 -5.49
CA ASP A 13 -7.23 0.38 -5.43
C ASP A 13 -8.18 1.04 -4.42
N ASP A 14 -9.33 0.42 -4.17
CA ASP A 14 -10.33 0.96 -3.26
C ASP A 14 -10.15 0.52 -1.81
N THR A 15 -9.21 -0.37 -1.55
CA THR A 15 -8.96 -0.85 -0.19
C THR A 15 -8.46 0.30 0.67
N VAL A 16 -9.19 0.60 1.75
CA VAL A 16 -8.84 1.72 2.64
C VAL A 16 -7.77 1.27 3.62
N ILE A 17 -6.77 2.13 3.81
CA ILE A 17 -5.72 1.89 4.81
C ILE A 17 -6.33 2.14 6.19
N THR A 18 -6.27 1.14 7.04
CA THR A 18 -6.83 1.19 8.38
C THR A 18 -5.71 1.28 9.42
N ASP A 19 -6.10 1.55 10.67
CA ASP A 19 -5.14 1.61 11.76
C ASP A 19 -4.53 0.24 12.08
N SER A 20 -5.09 -0.83 11.52
CA SER A 20 -4.54 -2.18 11.64
C SER A 20 -3.64 -2.54 10.47
N TYR A 21 -3.33 -1.59 9.60
CA TYR A 21 -2.51 -1.84 8.40
C TYR A 21 -1.20 -2.56 8.75
N LYS A 22 -0.88 -3.56 7.94
CA LYS A 22 0.42 -4.25 8.00
C LYS A 22 0.91 -4.48 6.58
N THR A 23 2.22 -4.41 6.40
CA THR A 23 2.84 -4.69 5.10
C THR A 23 2.96 -6.20 4.94
N THR A 24 1.89 -6.81 4.45
CA THR A 24 1.81 -8.26 4.26
C THR A 24 2.19 -8.64 2.84
N GLN A 25 2.24 -9.95 2.57
CA GLN A 25 2.46 -10.41 1.21
C GLN A 25 1.37 -9.95 0.25
N ASN A 26 0.13 -9.85 0.73
CA ASN A 26 -0.97 -9.36 -0.12
C ASN A 26 -0.72 -7.92 -0.57
N VAL A 27 -0.27 -7.08 0.36
CA VAL A 27 0.07 -5.70 0.04
C VAL A 27 1.23 -5.64 -0.94
N ARG A 28 2.27 -6.43 -0.70
CA ARG A 28 3.43 -6.49 -1.60
C ARG A 28 3.03 -6.97 -2.98
N ARG A 29 2.14 -7.96 -3.04
CA ARG A 29 1.65 -8.50 -4.31
C ARG A 29 0.88 -7.43 -5.09
N TYR A 30 0.06 -6.65 -4.41
CA TYR A 30 -0.67 -5.55 -5.02
C TYR A 30 0.31 -4.59 -5.72
N PHE A 31 1.34 -4.13 -5.00
CA PHE A 31 2.30 -3.20 -5.57
C PHE A 31 3.14 -3.84 -6.68
N LYS A 32 3.51 -5.10 -6.52
CA LYS A 32 4.25 -5.80 -7.57
C LYS A 32 3.45 -5.94 -8.85
N SER A 33 2.13 -6.13 -8.72
CA SER A 33 1.27 -6.20 -9.91
C SER A 33 1.17 -4.88 -10.64
N LYS A 34 1.40 -3.76 -9.93
CA LYS A 34 1.37 -2.42 -10.52
C LYS A 34 2.73 -2.00 -11.10
N PHE A 35 3.81 -2.35 -10.42
CA PHE A 35 5.15 -1.83 -10.74
C PHE A 35 6.12 -2.90 -11.24
N GLY A 36 5.79 -4.17 -11.13
CA GLY A 36 6.66 -5.26 -11.53
C GLY A 36 7.34 -5.91 -10.33
N GLU A 37 7.99 -7.05 -10.60
CA GLU A 37 8.54 -7.88 -9.53
C GLU A 37 9.74 -7.23 -8.82
N GLN A 38 10.38 -6.25 -9.44
CA GLN A 38 11.49 -5.55 -8.82
C GLN A 38 11.04 -4.53 -7.78
N PHE A 39 9.74 -4.33 -7.60
CA PHE A 39 9.24 -3.38 -6.61
C PHE A 39 9.69 -3.78 -5.21
N LYS A 40 10.16 -2.81 -4.44
CA LYS A 40 10.52 -3.00 -3.03
C LYS A 40 10.04 -1.82 -2.22
N PHE A 41 9.46 -2.11 -1.07
CA PHE A 41 9.14 -1.06 -0.11
C PHE A 41 10.41 -0.50 0.50
N ASP A 42 10.48 0.83 0.63
CA ASP A 42 11.50 1.43 1.46
C ASP A 42 10.90 1.80 2.82
N ARG A 43 11.77 2.15 3.76
CA ARG A 43 11.35 2.45 5.13
C ARG A 43 10.44 3.68 5.17
N ASP A 44 10.79 4.72 4.43
CA ASP A 44 10.04 5.96 4.45
C ASP A 44 8.64 5.76 3.91
N PHE A 45 8.50 4.97 2.85
CA PHE A 45 7.20 4.70 2.27
C PHE A 45 6.35 3.85 3.22
N MET A 46 6.96 2.85 3.87
CA MET A 46 6.23 2.05 4.84
C MET A 46 5.72 2.88 6.01
N GLN A 47 6.52 3.83 6.48
CA GLN A 47 6.07 4.74 7.54
C GLN A 47 4.95 5.64 7.07
N TRP A 48 5.06 6.13 5.83
CA TRP A 48 4.00 6.94 5.25
C TRP A 48 2.68 6.15 5.20
N MET A 49 2.75 4.89 4.78
CA MET A 49 1.57 4.01 4.73
C MET A 49 0.90 3.89 6.10
N LYS A 50 1.70 3.69 7.13
CA LYS A 50 1.16 3.56 8.50
C LYS A 50 0.49 4.83 8.98
N SER A 51 0.94 5.98 8.49
CA SER A 51 0.38 7.29 8.88
C SER A 51 -0.80 7.70 8.01
N SER A 52 -1.14 6.91 7.00
CA SER A 52 -2.10 7.30 5.97
C SER A 52 -3.45 6.62 6.18
N VAL A 53 -3.84 6.41 7.42
CA VAL A 53 -5.15 5.83 7.75
C VAL A 53 -6.25 6.70 7.14
N GLY A 54 -7.18 6.04 6.45
CA GLY A 54 -8.26 6.74 5.76
C GLY A 54 -8.03 6.94 4.27
N LEU A 55 -6.80 6.83 3.81
CA LEU A 55 -6.51 6.86 2.38
C LEU A 55 -6.69 5.46 1.80
N THR A 56 -6.73 5.36 0.47
CA THR A 56 -6.88 4.07 -0.20
C THR A 56 -5.54 3.56 -0.69
N MET A 57 -5.51 2.29 -1.07
CA MET A 57 -4.30 1.73 -1.69
C MET A 57 -4.00 2.42 -3.02
N GLY A 58 -5.05 2.87 -3.74
CA GLY A 58 -4.87 3.67 -4.94
C GLY A 58 -4.13 4.98 -4.65
N ASP A 59 -4.46 5.62 -3.53
CA ASP A 59 -3.75 6.82 -3.09
C ASP A 59 -2.28 6.51 -2.81
N ALA A 60 -2.01 5.37 -2.20
CA ALA A 60 -0.63 4.93 -1.94
C ALA A 60 0.13 4.68 -3.24
N TYR A 61 -0.53 4.07 -4.22
CA TYR A 61 0.05 3.86 -5.54
C TYR A 61 0.45 5.19 -6.18
N GLN A 62 -0.44 6.20 -6.13
CA GLN A 62 -0.15 7.52 -6.68
C GLN A 62 1.01 8.20 -5.93
N GLU A 63 1.06 8.05 -4.62
CA GLU A 63 2.15 8.61 -3.83
C GLU A 63 3.49 7.99 -4.22
N TRP A 64 3.51 6.68 -4.46
CA TRP A 64 4.73 6.02 -4.89
C TRP A 64 5.23 6.59 -6.22
N ILE A 65 4.32 6.76 -7.19
CA ILE A 65 4.66 7.33 -8.49
C ILE A 65 5.23 8.72 -8.32
N ARG A 66 4.60 9.54 -7.49
CA ARG A 66 5.06 10.91 -7.25
C ARG A 66 6.46 10.94 -6.66
N ARG A 67 6.76 10.02 -5.76
CA ARG A 67 8.09 9.93 -5.16
C ARG A 67 9.15 9.54 -6.18
N GLN A 68 8.81 8.67 -7.11
CA GLN A 68 9.74 8.27 -8.17
C GLN A 68 10.02 9.43 -9.11
N ASP A 69 9.01 10.21 -9.43
CA ASP A 69 9.17 11.37 -10.31
C ASP A 69 9.98 12.50 -9.68
N SER A 70 10.06 12.53 -8.36
CA SER A 70 10.76 13.57 -7.61
C SER A 70 12.26 13.33 -7.47
N LYS A 71 12.73 12.20 -7.89
CA LYS A 71 14.15 11.85 -7.75
C LYS A 71 15.00 12.49 -8.82
#